data_eda044f6b1325899f66631a3807b5579
#
_entry.id   eda044f6b1325899f66631a3807b5579
#
_cell.length_a   1.000
_cell.length_b   1.000
_cell.length_c   1.000
_cell.angle_alpha   90.00
_cell.angle_beta   90.00
_cell.angle_gamma   90.00
#
_symmetry.space_group_name_H-M   'P 1'
#
loop_
_entity.id
_entity.type
_entity.pdbx_description
1 polymer ?
#
loop_
_entity_poly.entity_id
_entity_poly.type
_entity_poly.pdbx_seq_one_letter_code
_entity_poly.pdbx_strand_id
1 'polypeptide(L)'
;MSLESEEKDQTEKKLITMRDVANAAGVSISTVSRILDERLPPSKSASAEKVRQVARELGYRRDYVASSLRRGGTGTLGVLVPRLTDAVTAMLFEEIAKAASHRGYFAVVATCGDDPQQERESVESLLDRRVDGLIMSTCRLGDPLPQTLRERDIPHVLALRTDGVSPSSIGDDELGGYLATRHLIDLGHKNIGLIGGPDFASNALNRRKGFEKAMREAGLTIQPQWCCSSDFNIQSGEEAGMKLLRTTPAPTAIFAVNDEIAIGVVAAAHHLGITIGQELSLVGYNDIPLVSRLPVALTSVRTPLDHIASNAVDMLINADSGRSLRTTIPTLIPRKSTSSPK
;
A
#
# COMPACT_ATOMS: atom_id res chain seq x y z
N MET A 1 -65.77 2.87 0.67
CA MET A 1 -65.28 4.20 0.24
C MET A 1 -63.81 4.10 0.05
N SER A 2 -63.50 4.16 -1.16
CA SER A 2 -62.28 4.01 -1.94
C SER A 2 -61.06 4.70 -1.42
N LEU A 3 -59.94 3.95 -1.29
CA LEU A 3 -58.58 4.49 -1.38
C LEU A 3 -57.95 3.83 -2.60
N GLU A 4 -58.13 4.49 -3.72
CA GLU A 4 -57.51 4.17 -5.01
C GLU A 4 -56.06 4.62 -5.01
N SER A 5 -55.18 3.64 -5.25
CA SER A 5 -54.08 3.66 -6.21
C SER A 5 -53.35 4.99 -6.45
N GLU A 6 -52.23 5.21 -5.76
CA GLU A 6 -51.12 5.96 -6.31
C GLU A 6 -50.11 4.94 -6.96
N GLU A 7 -50.31 4.77 -8.26
CA GLU A 7 -49.37 4.09 -9.14
C GLU A 7 -48.04 4.84 -9.16
N LYS A 8 -47.00 4.15 -8.74
CA LYS A 8 -45.61 4.57 -8.87
C LYS A 8 -45.23 4.62 -10.35
N ASP A 9 -45.25 5.78 -10.95
CA ASP A 9 -44.52 6.08 -12.18
C ASP A 9 -42.99 6.08 -11.90
N GLN A 10 -42.39 4.89 -11.85
CA GLN A 10 -40.97 4.68 -11.96
C GLN A 10 -40.62 4.66 -13.45
N THR A 11 -40.46 5.84 -14.02
CA THR A 11 -39.82 5.99 -15.34
C THR A 11 -38.41 5.42 -15.23
N GLU A 12 -38.20 4.19 -15.68
CA GLU A 12 -36.88 3.60 -15.94
C GLU A 12 -36.09 4.58 -16.81
N LYS A 13 -35.11 5.24 -16.25
CA LYS A 13 -34.20 6.13 -16.96
C LYS A 13 -33.45 5.30 -17.98
N LYS A 14 -33.93 5.26 -19.22
CA LYS A 14 -33.32 4.53 -20.33
C LYS A 14 -31.83 4.94 -20.43
N LEU A 15 -30.94 4.00 -20.18
CA LEU A 15 -29.49 4.21 -20.30
C LEU A 15 -29.18 4.57 -21.77
N ILE A 16 -28.63 5.76 -21.98
CA ILE A 16 -28.19 6.23 -23.30
C ILE A 16 -27.02 5.35 -23.76
N THR A 17 -27.15 4.81 -24.96
CA THR A 17 -26.19 3.89 -25.58
C THR A 17 -25.27 4.58 -26.60
N MET A 18 -24.18 3.94 -26.98
CA MET A 18 -23.32 4.41 -28.08
C MET A 18 -24.08 4.58 -29.40
N ARG A 19 -25.13 3.78 -29.61
CA ARG A 19 -26.00 3.86 -30.80
C ARG A 19 -26.83 5.15 -30.80
N ASP A 20 -27.30 5.58 -29.65
CA ASP A 20 -28.08 6.82 -29.53
C ASP A 20 -27.17 8.03 -29.84
N VAL A 21 -25.93 8.04 -29.35
CA VAL A 21 -24.92 9.07 -29.68
C VAL A 21 -24.60 9.05 -31.18
N ALA A 22 -24.41 7.86 -31.77
CA ALA A 22 -24.09 7.71 -33.19
C ALA A 22 -25.23 8.28 -34.08
N ASN A 23 -26.47 7.93 -33.73
CA ASN A 23 -27.67 8.42 -34.46
C ASN A 23 -27.76 9.96 -34.33
N ALA A 24 -27.66 10.51 -33.14
CA ALA A 24 -27.76 11.97 -32.91
C ALA A 24 -26.59 12.77 -33.52
N ALA A 25 -25.39 12.22 -33.56
CA ALA A 25 -24.25 12.86 -34.19
C ALA A 25 -24.18 12.67 -35.73
N GLY A 26 -24.93 11.69 -36.28
CA GLY A 26 -24.92 11.37 -37.71
C GLY A 26 -23.62 10.64 -38.15
N VAL A 27 -23.08 9.76 -37.29
CA VAL A 27 -21.85 9.01 -37.58
C VAL A 27 -22.01 7.52 -37.24
N SER A 28 -21.09 6.68 -37.68
CA SER A 28 -21.11 5.27 -37.32
C SER A 28 -20.78 5.03 -35.84
N ILE A 29 -21.28 3.93 -35.26
CA ILE A 29 -20.95 3.50 -33.87
C ILE A 29 -19.44 3.33 -33.70
N SER A 30 -18.73 2.82 -34.71
CA SER A 30 -17.28 2.66 -34.70
C SER A 30 -16.54 4.02 -34.62
N THR A 31 -17.10 5.06 -35.29
CA THR A 31 -16.58 6.42 -35.20
C THR A 31 -16.77 6.99 -33.79
N VAL A 32 -17.96 6.84 -33.19
CA VAL A 32 -18.22 7.25 -31.80
C VAL A 32 -17.27 6.53 -30.84
N SER A 33 -17.16 5.21 -30.98
CA SER A 33 -16.27 4.40 -30.13
C SER A 33 -14.81 4.90 -30.18
N ARG A 34 -14.30 5.23 -31.37
CA ARG A 34 -12.92 5.73 -31.53
C ARG A 34 -12.76 7.15 -30.98
N ILE A 35 -13.74 8.04 -31.18
CA ILE A 35 -13.66 9.44 -30.73
C ILE A 35 -13.78 9.55 -29.21
N LEU A 36 -14.59 8.70 -28.59
CA LEU A 36 -14.77 8.66 -27.14
C LEU A 36 -13.81 7.72 -26.44
N ASP A 37 -12.83 7.14 -27.13
CA ASP A 37 -11.77 6.35 -26.51
C ASP A 37 -10.67 7.28 -25.95
N GLU A 38 -10.70 7.50 -24.63
CA GLU A 38 -9.76 8.38 -23.91
C GLU A 38 -8.31 7.98 -24.01
N ARG A 39 -8.01 6.74 -24.43
CA ARG A 39 -6.63 6.23 -24.63
C ARG A 39 -6.03 6.67 -25.96
N LEU A 40 -6.85 7.10 -26.89
CA LEU A 40 -6.39 7.59 -28.18
C LEU A 40 -6.18 9.11 -28.10
N PRO A 41 -5.17 9.64 -28.81
CA PRO A 41 -5.00 11.07 -28.90
C PRO A 41 -6.29 11.74 -29.36
N PRO A 42 -6.75 12.81 -28.68
CA PRO A 42 -8.02 13.44 -28.99
C PRO A 42 -8.00 14.03 -30.41
N SER A 43 -8.83 13.50 -31.29
CA SER A 43 -9.05 14.07 -32.61
C SER A 43 -9.64 15.49 -32.49
N LYS A 44 -9.09 16.46 -33.22
CA LYS A 44 -9.55 17.85 -33.27
C LYS A 44 -10.48 18.13 -34.46
N SER A 45 -11.00 17.09 -35.15
CA SER A 45 -11.91 17.26 -36.26
C SER A 45 -13.28 17.79 -35.80
N ALA A 46 -13.96 18.57 -36.64
CA ALA A 46 -15.31 19.06 -36.36
C ALA A 46 -16.30 17.92 -36.04
N SER A 47 -16.14 16.76 -36.71
CA SER A 47 -16.93 15.56 -36.43
C SER A 47 -16.68 15.02 -35.01
N ALA A 48 -15.42 15.07 -34.53
CA ALA A 48 -15.08 14.61 -33.19
C ALA A 48 -15.62 15.55 -32.10
N GLU A 49 -15.58 16.85 -32.34
CA GLU A 49 -16.18 17.84 -31.43
C GLU A 49 -17.69 17.66 -31.35
N LYS A 50 -18.37 17.49 -32.48
CA LYS A 50 -19.79 17.22 -32.51
C LYS A 50 -20.17 15.95 -31.74
N VAL A 51 -19.44 14.84 -31.91
CA VAL A 51 -19.69 13.60 -31.18
C VAL A 51 -19.53 13.81 -29.65
N ARG A 52 -18.49 14.50 -29.21
CA ARG A 52 -18.28 14.78 -27.78
C ARG A 52 -19.37 15.70 -27.22
N GLN A 53 -19.83 16.68 -28.01
CA GLN A 53 -20.91 17.58 -27.59
C GLN A 53 -22.22 16.79 -27.45
N VAL A 54 -22.61 16.01 -28.44
CA VAL A 54 -23.81 15.16 -28.40
C VAL A 54 -23.78 14.17 -27.25
N ALA A 55 -22.60 13.54 -27.00
CA ALA A 55 -22.46 12.62 -25.88
C ALA A 55 -22.69 13.30 -24.53
N ARG A 56 -22.19 14.56 -24.34
CA ARG A 56 -22.45 15.35 -23.14
C ARG A 56 -23.92 15.75 -23.00
N GLU A 57 -24.55 16.23 -24.09
CA GLU A 57 -25.94 16.66 -24.10
C GLU A 57 -26.93 15.53 -23.79
N LEU A 58 -26.64 14.34 -24.29
CA LEU A 58 -27.42 13.13 -23.99
C LEU A 58 -27.12 12.52 -22.61
N GLY A 59 -26.07 13.00 -21.91
CA GLY A 59 -25.63 12.38 -20.66
C GLY A 59 -25.08 10.97 -20.87
N TYR A 60 -24.52 10.68 -22.06
CA TYR A 60 -23.92 9.38 -22.34
C TYR A 60 -22.77 9.10 -21.39
N ARG A 61 -22.86 7.98 -20.71
CA ARG A 61 -21.75 7.39 -19.95
C ARG A 61 -21.31 6.12 -20.64
N ARG A 62 -20.01 5.99 -20.83
CA ARG A 62 -19.45 4.78 -21.44
C ARG A 62 -19.80 3.58 -20.57
N ASP A 63 -20.45 2.59 -21.18
CA ASP A 63 -20.65 1.31 -20.53
C ASP A 63 -19.33 0.52 -20.58
N TYR A 64 -18.62 0.56 -19.46
CA TYR A 64 -17.36 -0.17 -19.30
C TYR A 64 -17.59 -1.68 -19.37
N VAL A 65 -18.76 -2.20 -18.96
CA VAL A 65 -19.07 -3.63 -18.98
C VAL A 65 -19.23 -4.11 -20.44
N ALA A 66 -19.97 -3.39 -21.26
CA ALA A 66 -20.12 -3.73 -22.68
C ALA A 66 -18.82 -3.57 -23.49
N SER A 67 -17.91 -2.70 -23.04
CA SER A 67 -16.59 -2.50 -23.65
C SER A 67 -15.57 -3.56 -23.21
N SER A 68 -15.70 -4.11 -22.02
CA SER A 68 -14.83 -5.14 -21.44
C SER A 68 -15.02 -6.50 -22.13
N LEU A 69 -16.26 -6.85 -22.47
CA LEU A 69 -16.58 -8.07 -23.23
C LEU A 69 -15.87 -8.16 -24.59
N ARG A 70 -15.55 -7.02 -25.20
CA ARG A 70 -14.81 -6.95 -26.48
C ARG A 70 -13.30 -6.95 -26.32
N ARG A 71 -12.78 -6.72 -25.10
CA ARG A 71 -11.35 -6.52 -24.82
C ARG A 71 -10.71 -7.63 -24.00
N GLY A 72 -11.49 -8.59 -23.49
CA GLY A 72 -10.99 -9.66 -22.64
C GLY A 72 -10.64 -9.24 -21.21
N GLY A 73 -11.06 -8.02 -20.77
CA GLY A 73 -10.83 -7.55 -19.41
C GLY A 73 -11.70 -6.35 -19.04
N THR A 74 -11.94 -6.13 -17.74
CA THR A 74 -12.79 -5.05 -17.20
C THR A 74 -12.08 -3.69 -17.14
N GLY A 75 -10.75 -3.67 -17.21
CA GLY A 75 -9.93 -2.50 -16.95
C GLY A 75 -9.89 -2.13 -15.45
N THR A 76 -10.18 -3.08 -14.56
CA THR A 76 -10.24 -2.85 -13.12
C THR A 76 -9.25 -3.76 -12.39
N LEU A 77 -8.41 -3.19 -11.53
CA LEU A 77 -7.50 -3.92 -10.65
C LEU A 77 -8.05 -3.93 -9.23
N GLY A 78 -8.07 -5.10 -8.59
CA GLY A 78 -8.38 -5.25 -7.18
C GLY A 78 -7.15 -5.01 -6.31
N VAL A 79 -7.27 -4.16 -5.29
CA VAL A 79 -6.19 -3.91 -4.34
C VAL A 79 -6.66 -4.34 -2.96
N LEU A 80 -5.93 -5.28 -2.35
CA LEU A 80 -6.24 -5.77 -1.02
C LEU A 80 -5.22 -5.26 -0.01
N VAL A 81 -5.71 -4.55 1.01
CA VAL A 81 -4.88 -3.99 2.08
C VAL A 81 -5.47 -4.38 3.45
N PRO A 82 -4.67 -4.43 4.52
CA PRO A 82 -5.21 -4.74 5.84
C PRO A 82 -6.24 -3.69 6.30
N ARG A 83 -5.88 -2.40 6.21
CA ARG A 83 -6.73 -1.28 6.62
C ARG A 83 -6.29 0.02 5.96
N LEU A 84 -7.20 0.94 5.73
CA LEU A 84 -6.89 2.28 5.18
C LEU A 84 -6.60 3.32 6.29
N THR A 85 -6.76 2.96 7.54
CA THR A 85 -6.35 3.80 8.68
C THR A 85 -4.84 3.75 8.93
N ASP A 86 -4.13 2.78 8.37
CA ASP A 86 -2.67 2.73 8.32
C ASP A 86 -2.20 3.63 7.17
N ALA A 87 -1.38 4.64 7.51
CA ALA A 87 -0.90 5.63 6.54
C ALA A 87 -0.12 5.00 5.38
N VAL A 88 0.67 3.94 5.63
CA VAL A 88 1.48 3.29 4.59
C VAL A 88 0.59 2.57 3.58
N THR A 89 -0.42 1.85 4.04
CA THR A 89 -1.35 1.13 3.16
C THR A 89 -2.25 2.07 2.38
N ALA A 90 -2.67 3.19 2.99
CA ALA A 90 -3.41 4.25 2.30
C ALA A 90 -2.55 4.92 1.21
N MET A 91 -1.31 5.30 1.52
CA MET A 91 -0.37 5.87 0.54
C MET A 91 -0.05 4.88 -0.58
N LEU A 92 0.16 3.60 -0.26
CA LEU A 92 0.38 2.56 -1.27
C LEU A 92 -0.81 2.46 -2.23
N PHE A 93 -2.04 2.45 -1.71
CA PHE A 93 -3.24 2.41 -2.55
C PHE A 93 -3.33 3.64 -3.47
N GLU A 94 -3.05 4.85 -2.96
CA GLU A 94 -3.03 6.06 -3.78
C GLU A 94 -1.99 5.95 -4.93
N GLU A 95 -0.80 5.47 -4.65
CA GLU A 95 0.24 5.30 -5.68
C GLU A 95 -0.13 4.18 -6.69
N ILE A 96 -0.76 3.07 -6.23
CA ILE A 96 -1.30 2.04 -7.13
C ILE A 96 -2.40 2.63 -8.02
N ALA A 97 -3.33 3.41 -7.46
CA ALA A 97 -4.41 4.03 -8.22
C ALA A 97 -3.88 5.00 -9.29
N LYS A 98 -2.86 5.81 -8.96
CA LYS A 98 -2.15 6.68 -9.92
C LYS A 98 -1.49 5.85 -11.02
N ALA A 99 -0.72 4.83 -10.64
CA ALA A 99 0.00 3.97 -11.58
C ALA A 99 -0.95 3.20 -12.51
N ALA A 100 -2.07 2.70 -11.99
CA ALA A 100 -3.13 2.04 -12.75
C ALA A 100 -3.80 3.01 -13.74
N SER A 101 -4.16 4.22 -13.26
CA SER A 101 -4.79 5.25 -14.09
C SER A 101 -3.92 5.65 -15.28
N HIS A 102 -2.61 5.83 -15.11
CA HIS A 102 -1.67 6.12 -16.19
C HIS A 102 -1.62 5.02 -17.26
N ARG A 103 -2.05 3.80 -16.93
CA ARG A 103 -2.11 2.64 -17.85
C ARG A 103 -3.52 2.33 -18.33
N GLY A 104 -4.50 3.21 -18.02
CA GLY A 104 -5.90 3.08 -18.44
C GLY A 104 -6.69 2.04 -17.63
N TYR A 105 -6.24 1.72 -16.42
CA TYR A 105 -6.95 0.87 -15.45
C TYR A 105 -7.54 1.70 -14.32
N PHE A 106 -8.60 1.17 -13.72
CA PHE A 106 -9.18 1.69 -12.49
C PHE A 106 -8.82 0.77 -11.33
N ALA A 107 -8.43 1.31 -10.17
CA ALA A 107 -8.15 0.52 -8.99
C ALA A 107 -9.32 0.59 -8.00
N VAL A 108 -9.73 -0.57 -7.48
CA VAL A 108 -10.70 -0.69 -6.39
C VAL A 108 -10.02 -1.31 -5.19
N VAL A 109 -10.33 -0.84 -3.98
CA VAL A 109 -9.73 -1.33 -2.75
C VAL A 109 -10.73 -2.15 -1.94
N ALA A 110 -10.25 -3.24 -1.33
CA ALA A 110 -10.92 -3.95 -0.27
C ALA A 110 -10.01 -4.02 0.96
N THR A 111 -10.60 -4.03 2.15
CA THR A 111 -9.90 -4.17 3.42
C THR A 111 -10.31 -5.46 4.12
N CYS A 112 -9.37 -6.15 4.78
CA CYS A 112 -9.63 -7.44 5.42
C CYS A 112 -9.11 -7.53 6.87
N GLY A 113 -8.59 -6.45 7.43
CA GLY A 113 -7.87 -6.51 8.70
C GLY A 113 -6.61 -7.38 8.57
N ASP A 114 -6.26 -8.05 9.65
CA ASP A 114 -5.18 -9.06 9.69
C ASP A 114 -5.77 -10.48 9.89
N ASP A 115 -7.02 -10.70 9.43
CA ASP A 115 -7.76 -11.97 9.55
C ASP A 115 -7.67 -12.76 8.22
N PRO A 116 -7.05 -13.95 8.21
CA PRO A 116 -6.92 -14.77 7.00
C PRO A 116 -8.26 -15.19 6.39
N GLN A 117 -9.34 -15.32 7.18
CA GLN A 117 -10.65 -15.64 6.64
C GLN A 117 -11.25 -14.45 5.90
N GLN A 118 -11.24 -13.26 6.50
CA GLN A 118 -11.70 -12.03 5.85
C GLN A 118 -10.87 -11.70 4.62
N GLU A 119 -9.58 -12.04 4.62
CA GLU A 119 -8.72 -11.90 3.45
C GLU A 119 -9.23 -12.73 2.27
N ARG A 120 -9.52 -14.03 2.49
CA ARG A 120 -10.09 -14.92 1.46
C ARG A 120 -11.44 -14.42 0.95
N GLU A 121 -12.35 -14.04 1.86
CA GLU A 121 -13.68 -13.51 1.50
C GLU A 121 -13.58 -12.23 0.67
N SER A 122 -12.65 -11.34 1.02
CA SER A 122 -12.39 -10.10 0.29
C SER A 122 -11.83 -10.37 -1.11
N VAL A 123 -10.94 -11.36 -1.24
CA VAL A 123 -10.41 -11.80 -2.54
C VAL A 123 -11.54 -12.33 -3.42
N GLU A 124 -12.36 -13.28 -2.94
CA GLU A 124 -13.49 -13.79 -3.73
C GLU A 124 -14.47 -12.67 -4.11
N SER A 125 -14.76 -11.76 -3.20
CA SER A 125 -15.61 -10.58 -3.47
C SER A 125 -15.06 -9.68 -4.58
N LEU A 126 -13.74 -9.51 -4.69
CA LEU A 126 -13.10 -8.79 -5.79
C LEU A 126 -13.19 -9.59 -7.11
N LEU A 127 -12.95 -10.90 -7.06
CA LEU A 127 -13.04 -11.79 -8.23
C LEU A 127 -14.48 -11.86 -8.79
N ASP A 128 -15.51 -11.91 -7.92
CA ASP A 128 -16.92 -11.86 -8.32
C ASP A 128 -17.25 -10.56 -9.07
N ARG A 129 -16.54 -9.47 -8.77
CA ARG A 129 -16.63 -8.18 -9.48
C ARG A 129 -15.81 -8.14 -10.76
N ARG A 130 -15.19 -9.28 -11.12
CA ARG A 130 -14.39 -9.45 -12.35
C ARG A 130 -13.25 -8.46 -12.47
N VAL A 131 -12.50 -8.24 -11.39
CA VAL A 131 -11.21 -7.53 -11.51
C VAL A 131 -10.26 -8.31 -12.41
N ASP A 132 -9.42 -7.61 -13.18
CA ASP A 132 -8.49 -8.24 -14.14
C ASP A 132 -7.27 -8.86 -13.44
N GLY A 133 -7.06 -8.52 -12.17
CA GLY A 133 -6.02 -9.07 -11.32
C GLY A 133 -5.98 -8.38 -9.97
N LEU A 134 -5.15 -8.91 -9.07
CA LEU A 134 -5.06 -8.50 -7.67
C LEU A 134 -3.67 -7.97 -7.33
N ILE A 135 -3.62 -6.87 -6.55
CA ILE A 135 -2.41 -6.42 -5.86
C ILE A 135 -2.69 -6.54 -4.36
N MET A 136 -1.86 -7.31 -3.64
CA MET A 136 -2.12 -7.68 -2.25
C MET A 136 -0.96 -7.25 -1.35
N SER A 137 -1.25 -6.46 -0.30
CA SER A 137 -0.27 -6.08 0.73
C SER A 137 -0.48 -6.83 2.06
N THR A 138 -1.36 -7.81 2.06
CA THR A 138 -1.81 -8.58 3.23
C THR A 138 -1.02 -9.87 3.45
N CYS A 139 -0.22 -10.30 2.46
CA CYS A 139 0.48 -11.58 2.47
C CYS A 139 1.14 -11.90 3.82
N ARG A 140 0.89 -13.11 4.30
CA ARG A 140 1.48 -13.67 5.51
C ARG A 140 2.41 -14.84 5.14
N LEU A 141 3.51 -14.97 5.84
CA LEU A 141 4.39 -16.14 5.65
C LEU A 141 3.65 -17.42 6.06
N GLY A 142 3.70 -18.41 5.19
CA GLY A 142 3.01 -19.68 5.40
C GLY A 142 1.50 -19.68 5.10
N ASP A 143 0.94 -18.57 4.60
CA ASP A 143 -0.47 -18.53 4.17
C ASP A 143 -0.63 -19.28 2.82
N PRO A 144 -1.61 -20.19 2.70
CA PRO A 144 -1.88 -20.89 1.46
C PRO A 144 -2.56 -20.03 0.37
N LEU A 145 -3.09 -18.86 0.69
CA LEU A 145 -3.86 -18.04 -0.26
C LEU A 145 -3.09 -17.70 -1.53
N PRO A 146 -1.84 -17.19 -1.49
CA PRO A 146 -1.10 -16.91 -2.72
C PRO A 146 -0.86 -18.17 -3.57
N GLN A 147 -0.63 -19.34 -2.95
CA GLN A 147 -0.53 -20.61 -3.65
C GLN A 147 -1.85 -20.98 -4.34
N THR A 148 -2.97 -20.86 -3.64
CA THR A 148 -4.31 -21.12 -4.20
C THR A 148 -4.60 -20.23 -5.40
N LEU A 149 -4.20 -18.95 -5.35
CA LEU A 149 -4.37 -18.03 -6.49
C LEU A 149 -3.53 -18.46 -7.69
N ARG A 150 -2.28 -18.92 -7.49
CA ARG A 150 -1.44 -19.48 -8.57
C ARG A 150 -2.05 -20.74 -9.18
N GLU A 151 -2.55 -21.66 -8.36
CA GLU A 151 -3.18 -22.91 -8.80
C GLU A 151 -4.47 -22.67 -9.60
N ARG A 152 -5.16 -21.54 -9.36
CA ARG A 152 -6.35 -21.10 -10.08
C ARG A 152 -6.03 -20.20 -11.28
N ASP A 153 -4.77 -19.98 -11.62
CA ASP A 153 -4.32 -19.06 -12.67
C ASP A 153 -4.87 -17.63 -12.51
N ILE A 154 -5.10 -17.19 -11.26
CA ILE A 154 -5.57 -15.83 -10.97
C ILE A 154 -4.38 -14.87 -10.99
N PRO A 155 -4.38 -13.85 -11.89
CA PRO A 155 -3.32 -12.87 -11.94
C PRO A 155 -3.23 -12.10 -10.63
N HIS A 156 -2.08 -12.16 -9.95
CA HIS A 156 -1.86 -11.43 -8.71
C HIS A 156 -0.38 -11.05 -8.52
N VAL A 157 -0.16 -9.96 -7.79
CA VAL A 157 1.15 -9.47 -7.37
C VAL A 157 1.10 -9.11 -5.89
N LEU A 158 2.11 -9.51 -5.15
CA LEU A 158 2.28 -9.11 -3.75
C LEU A 158 3.03 -7.78 -3.69
N ALA A 159 2.60 -6.88 -2.80
CA ALA A 159 3.22 -5.58 -2.59
C ALA A 159 3.62 -5.40 -1.12
N LEU A 160 4.79 -4.79 -0.85
CA LEU A 160 5.39 -4.61 0.49
C LEU A 160 5.79 -5.90 1.19
N ARG A 161 5.04 -6.99 1.04
CA ARG A 161 5.31 -8.31 1.61
C ARG A 161 5.44 -9.33 0.50
N THR A 162 6.03 -10.48 0.78
CA THR A 162 6.21 -11.57 -0.17
C THR A 162 6.11 -12.92 0.52
N ASP A 163 5.64 -13.93 -0.22
CA ASP A 163 5.72 -15.35 0.15
C ASP A 163 7.00 -16.03 -0.37
N GLY A 164 7.86 -15.27 -1.09
CA GLY A 164 9.09 -15.76 -1.71
C GLY A 164 8.90 -16.51 -3.04
N VAL A 165 7.66 -16.69 -3.51
CA VAL A 165 7.32 -17.47 -4.72
C VAL A 165 6.50 -16.66 -5.71
N SER A 166 5.43 -15.99 -5.24
CA SER A 166 4.54 -15.18 -6.09
C SER A 166 5.24 -13.93 -6.62
N PRO A 167 4.84 -13.42 -7.78
CA PRO A 167 5.31 -12.13 -8.26
C PRO A 167 5.16 -11.07 -7.17
N SER A 168 6.25 -10.37 -6.84
CA SER A 168 6.28 -9.45 -5.70
C SER A 168 7.03 -8.17 -6.02
N SER A 169 6.47 -7.03 -5.58
CA SER A 169 7.13 -5.72 -5.57
C SER A 169 7.32 -5.25 -4.13
N ILE A 170 8.56 -5.19 -3.66
CA ILE A 170 8.89 -4.94 -2.25
C ILE A 170 10.01 -3.89 -2.11
N GLY A 171 10.19 -3.37 -0.90
CA GLY A 171 11.41 -2.66 -0.50
C GLY A 171 12.53 -3.63 -0.13
N ASP A 172 13.78 -3.18 -0.20
CA ASP A 172 14.90 -3.87 0.44
C ASP A 172 14.86 -3.61 1.95
N ASP A 173 13.98 -4.36 2.62
CA ASP A 173 13.70 -4.19 4.04
C ASP A 173 14.90 -4.58 4.92
N GLU A 174 15.76 -5.52 4.46
CA GLU A 174 17.00 -5.86 5.18
C GLU A 174 17.99 -4.69 5.12
N LEU A 175 18.20 -4.12 3.94
CA LEU A 175 19.02 -2.92 3.80
C LEU A 175 18.43 -1.77 4.62
N GLY A 176 17.13 -1.57 4.61
CA GLY A 176 16.46 -0.51 5.36
C GLY A 176 16.67 -0.65 6.88
N GLY A 177 16.49 -1.86 7.42
CA GLY A 177 16.78 -2.15 8.84
C GLY A 177 18.25 -1.98 9.20
N TYR A 178 19.13 -2.35 8.27
CA TYR A 178 20.57 -2.11 8.39
C TYR A 178 20.89 -0.61 8.46
N LEU A 179 20.36 0.20 7.54
CA LEU A 179 20.59 1.65 7.50
C LEU A 179 20.10 2.34 8.78
N ALA A 180 18.90 1.98 9.27
CA ALA A 180 18.35 2.52 10.52
C ALA A 180 19.29 2.25 11.72
N THR A 181 19.74 1.02 11.82
CA THR A 181 20.59 0.58 12.95
C THR A 181 22.01 1.11 12.83
N ARG A 182 22.57 1.10 11.63
CA ARG A 182 23.90 1.64 11.36
C ARG A 182 23.99 3.12 11.72
N HIS A 183 22.94 3.90 11.38
CA HIS A 183 22.86 5.30 11.78
C HIS A 183 22.98 5.50 13.30
N LEU A 184 22.30 4.69 14.10
CA LEU A 184 22.40 4.74 15.56
C LEU A 184 23.80 4.35 16.05
N ILE A 185 24.40 3.33 15.45
CA ILE A 185 25.78 2.89 15.77
C ILE A 185 26.79 3.98 15.42
N ASP A 186 26.65 4.65 14.27
CA ASP A 186 27.54 5.72 13.82
C ASP A 186 27.43 6.98 14.70
N LEU A 187 26.29 7.19 15.37
CA LEU A 187 26.14 8.20 16.41
C LEU A 187 26.78 7.81 17.74
N GLY A 188 27.26 6.57 17.91
CA GLY A 188 27.96 6.07 19.08
C GLY A 188 27.10 5.25 20.05
N HIS A 189 25.83 4.94 19.68
CA HIS A 189 24.98 4.09 20.52
C HIS A 189 25.48 2.64 20.51
N LYS A 190 25.53 2.03 21.71
CA LYS A 190 25.85 0.61 21.92
C LYS A 190 24.66 -0.16 22.47
N ASN A 191 23.80 0.51 23.23
CA ASN A 191 22.59 -0.04 23.84
C ASN A 191 21.40 0.31 22.94
N ILE A 192 21.13 -0.53 21.93
CA ILE A 192 20.11 -0.28 20.91
C ILE A 192 19.00 -1.30 21.04
N GLY A 193 17.78 -0.83 21.28
CA GLY A 193 16.57 -1.64 21.30
C GLY A 193 15.93 -1.79 19.93
N LEU A 194 15.19 -2.89 19.74
CA LEU A 194 14.37 -3.17 18.56
C LEU A 194 12.91 -3.38 18.97
N ILE A 195 12.00 -2.61 18.40
CA ILE A 195 10.58 -2.95 18.42
C ILE A 195 10.21 -3.43 17.02
N GLY A 196 10.08 -4.77 16.90
CA GLY A 196 9.74 -5.48 15.69
C GLY A 196 8.24 -5.41 15.36
N GLY A 197 7.88 -5.90 14.19
CA GLY A 197 6.49 -6.16 13.80
C GLY A 197 6.12 -7.64 13.99
N PRO A 198 4.95 -8.04 13.48
CA PRO A 198 4.48 -9.42 13.58
C PRO A 198 5.39 -10.40 12.83
N ASP A 199 5.61 -11.58 13.38
CA ASP A 199 6.49 -12.60 12.82
C ASP A 199 5.97 -13.19 11.48
N PHE A 200 4.67 -13.03 11.19
CA PHE A 200 4.12 -13.44 9.90
C PHE A 200 4.43 -12.49 8.74
N ALA A 201 4.94 -11.29 9.01
CA ALA A 201 5.17 -10.27 8.02
C ALA A 201 6.63 -10.30 7.53
N SER A 202 6.84 -10.66 6.25
CA SER A 202 8.19 -10.79 5.65
C SER A 202 9.01 -9.50 5.74
N ASN A 203 8.38 -8.33 5.59
CA ASN A 203 9.03 -7.03 5.72
C ASN A 203 9.53 -6.78 7.16
N ALA A 204 8.74 -7.12 8.19
CA ALA A 204 9.17 -6.99 9.59
C ALA A 204 10.38 -7.87 9.90
N LEU A 205 10.34 -9.14 9.47
CA LEU A 205 11.46 -10.06 9.65
C LEU A 205 12.73 -9.58 8.93
N ASN A 206 12.59 -9.05 7.72
CA ASN A 206 13.75 -8.55 6.98
C ASN A 206 14.32 -7.27 7.61
N ARG A 207 13.51 -6.35 8.12
CA ARG A 207 13.99 -5.18 8.90
C ARG A 207 14.74 -5.61 10.15
N ARG A 208 14.25 -6.64 10.85
CA ARG A 208 14.95 -7.27 11.99
C ARG A 208 16.27 -7.90 11.57
N LYS A 209 16.34 -8.63 10.46
CA LYS A 209 17.62 -9.17 9.93
C LYS A 209 18.63 -8.07 9.66
N GLY A 210 18.19 -6.94 9.09
CA GLY A 210 19.04 -5.76 8.89
C GLY A 210 19.59 -5.20 10.20
N PHE A 211 18.74 -5.08 11.22
CA PHE A 211 19.17 -4.70 12.58
C PHE A 211 20.23 -5.67 13.13
N GLU A 212 19.94 -6.96 13.10
CA GLU A 212 20.83 -8.00 13.60
C GLU A 212 22.19 -8.01 12.86
N LYS A 213 22.16 -7.77 11.54
CA LYS A 213 23.35 -7.66 10.71
C LYS A 213 24.23 -6.47 11.12
N ALA A 214 23.62 -5.27 11.27
CA ALA A 214 24.37 -4.07 11.66
C ALA A 214 24.99 -4.19 13.06
N MET A 215 24.25 -4.74 14.04
CA MET A 215 24.74 -5.00 15.39
C MET A 215 25.92 -5.97 15.38
N ARG A 216 25.81 -7.08 14.65
CA ARG A 216 26.86 -8.09 14.52
C ARG A 216 28.12 -7.53 13.87
N GLU A 217 28.00 -6.78 12.78
CA GLU A 217 29.16 -6.16 12.10
C GLU A 217 29.88 -5.14 12.96
N ALA A 218 29.15 -4.48 13.87
CA ALA A 218 29.76 -3.55 14.85
C ALA A 218 30.31 -4.25 16.11
N GLY A 219 30.20 -5.57 16.23
CA GLY A 219 30.60 -6.31 17.42
C GLY A 219 29.75 -6.02 18.66
N LEU A 220 28.51 -5.55 18.46
CA LEU A 220 27.58 -5.22 19.55
C LEU A 220 26.65 -6.39 19.88
N THR A 221 26.43 -6.59 21.18
CA THR A 221 25.55 -7.65 21.67
C THR A 221 24.09 -7.19 21.65
N ILE A 222 23.25 -8.01 21.04
CA ILE A 222 21.79 -7.81 21.09
C ILE A 222 21.27 -8.35 22.42
N GLN A 223 20.68 -7.47 23.24
CA GLN A 223 20.12 -7.84 24.53
C GLN A 223 18.66 -8.28 24.33
N PRO A 224 18.29 -9.53 24.70
CA PRO A 224 16.91 -10.01 24.48
C PRO A 224 15.82 -9.14 25.14
N GLN A 225 16.12 -8.55 26.31
CA GLN A 225 15.18 -7.67 27.03
C GLN A 225 14.89 -6.35 26.31
N TRP A 226 15.70 -5.96 25.32
CA TRP A 226 15.51 -4.77 24.48
C TRP A 226 14.88 -5.09 23.12
N CYS A 227 14.48 -6.34 22.91
CA CYS A 227 13.82 -6.78 21.68
C CYS A 227 12.40 -7.25 21.98
N CYS A 228 11.42 -6.69 21.31
CA CYS A 228 10.03 -7.15 21.38
C CYS A 228 9.34 -6.97 20.03
N SER A 229 8.20 -7.65 19.85
CA SER A 229 7.33 -7.50 18.69
C SER A 229 6.11 -6.62 19.04
N SER A 230 5.47 -6.07 18.01
CA SER A 230 4.24 -5.28 18.08
C SER A 230 3.36 -5.56 16.85
N ASP A 231 2.15 -4.99 16.80
CA ASP A 231 1.16 -5.21 15.73
C ASP A 231 1.14 -4.09 14.67
N PHE A 232 2.24 -3.42 14.42
CA PHE A 232 2.35 -2.30 13.46
C PHE A 232 1.48 -1.08 13.76
N ASN A 233 0.94 -0.92 14.96
CA ASN A 233 0.10 0.21 15.32
C ASN A 233 0.67 1.01 16.50
N ILE A 234 0.13 2.22 16.71
CA ILE A 234 0.59 3.16 17.75
C ILE A 234 0.45 2.56 19.15
N GLN A 235 -0.69 1.91 19.45
CA GLN A 235 -0.97 1.36 20.79
C GLN A 235 0.05 0.29 21.15
N SER A 236 0.27 -0.71 20.30
CA SER A 236 1.25 -1.77 20.57
C SER A 236 2.68 -1.24 20.60
N GLY A 237 2.96 -0.16 19.84
CA GLY A 237 4.22 0.57 19.90
C GLY A 237 4.43 1.27 21.25
N GLU A 238 3.40 1.87 21.84
CA GLU A 238 3.46 2.48 23.17
C GLU A 238 3.67 1.42 24.27
N GLU A 239 2.90 0.34 24.24
CA GLU A 239 3.07 -0.77 25.19
C GLU A 239 4.48 -1.37 25.14
N ALA A 240 5.01 -1.60 23.93
CA ALA A 240 6.37 -2.08 23.71
C ALA A 240 7.42 -1.06 24.19
N GLY A 241 7.23 0.23 23.86
CA GLY A 241 8.10 1.32 24.33
C GLY A 241 8.16 1.42 25.84
N MET A 242 7.00 1.37 26.52
CA MET A 242 6.92 1.35 27.99
C MET A 242 7.69 0.18 28.59
N LYS A 243 7.60 -1.02 27.98
CA LYS A 243 8.31 -2.22 28.43
C LYS A 243 9.82 -2.04 28.28
N LEU A 244 10.32 -1.58 27.12
CA LEU A 244 11.75 -1.42 26.89
C LEU A 244 12.35 -0.33 27.76
N LEU A 245 11.69 0.82 27.87
CA LEU A 245 12.21 1.99 28.60
C LEU A 245 12.23 1.80 30.13
N ARG A 246 11.50 0.81 30.65
CA ARG A 246 11.53 0.43 32.09
C ARG A 246 12.58 -0.62 32.43
N THR A 247 13.30 -1.16 31.44
CA THR A 247 14.40 -2.10 31.74
C THR A 247 15.57 -1.41 32.42
N THR A 248 16.36 -2.18 33.18
CA THR A 248 17.57 -1.66 33.84
C THR A 248 18.76 -2.53 33.44
N PRO A 249 19.76 -2.02 32.71
CA PRO A 249 19.78 -0.68 32.09
C PRO A 249 18.76 -0.57 30.94
N ALA A 250 18.26 0.63 30.67
CA ALA A 250 17.44 0.92 29.50
C ALA A 250 18.29 1.11 28.23
N PRO A 251 17.72 0.87 27.02
CA PRO A 251 18.41 1.22 25.78
C PRO A 251 18.54 2.74 25.63
N THR A 252 19.63 3.22 25.03
CA THR A 252 19.85 4.63 24.72
C THR A 252 19.32 5.03 23.34
N ALA A 253 18.99 4.03 22.52
CA ALA A 253 18.36 4.21 21.21
C ALA A 253 17.40 3.06 20.91
N ILE A 254 16.36 3.34 20.13
CA ILE A 254 15.38 2.35 19.66
C ILE A 254 15.23 2.47 18.15
N PHE A 255 15.29 1.32 17.46
CA PHE A 255 14.77 1.17 16.11
C PHE A 255 13.37 0.56 16.19
N ALA A 256 12.36 1.33 15.77
CA ALA A 256 10.99 0.88 15.59
C ALA A 256 10.79 0.56 14.10
N VAL A 257 10.32 -0.65 13.80
CA VAL A 257 10.27 -1.13 12.39
C VAL A 257 9.20 -0.49 11.52
N ASN A 258 8.36 0.40 12.07
CA ASN A 258 7.54 1.34 11.30
C ASN A 258 7.31 2.64 12.11
N ASP A 259 6.78 3.66 11.43
CA ASP A 259 6.56 4.98 12.03
C ASP A 259 5.41 4.99 13.03
N GLU A 260 4.38 4.18 12.87
CA GLU A 260 3.29 4.10 13.85
C GLU A 260 3.78 3.52 15.19
N ILE A 261 4.61 2.49 15.16
CA ILE A 261 5.30 1.99 16.35
C ILE A 261 6.16 3.09 16.97
N ALA A 262 6.93 3.83 16.14
CA ALA A 262 7.78 4.92 16.63
C ALA A 262 6.95 6.02 17.30
N ILE A 263 5.77 6.38 16.76
CA ILE A 263 4.83 7.32 17.40
C ILE A 263 4.37 6.79 18.76
N GLY A 264 4.10 5.49 18.87
CA GLY A 264 3.81 4.85 20.16
C GLY A 264 4.98 4.97 21.16
N VAL A 265 6.21 4.78 20.70
CA VAL A 265 7.40 5.01 21.54
C VAL A 265 7.52 6.47 22.00
N VAL A 266 7.18 7.44 21.15
CA VAL A 266 7.13 8.87 21.53
C VAL A 266 6.14 9.08 22.68
N ALA A 267 4.96 8.46 22.62
CA ALA A 267 3.96 8.52 23.71
C ALA A 267 4.50 7.88 25.00
N ALA A 268 5.10 6.69 24.91
CA ALA A 268 5.73 6.01 26.06
C ALA A 268 6.85 6.85 26.71
N ALA A 269 7.72 7.44 25.89
CA ALA A 269 8.80 8.31 26.35
C ALA A 269 8.25 9.55 27.07
N HIS A 270 7.20 10.17 26.51
CA HIS A 270 6.52 11.32 27.14
C HIS A 270 5.94 10.97 28.51
N HIS A 271 5.26 9.85 28.64
CA HIS A 271 4.72 9.36 29.94
C HIS A 271 5.80 9.08 30.98
N LEU A 272 7.02 8.74 30.54
CA LEU A 272 8.18 8.49 31.43
C LEU A 272 9.05 9.73 31.65
N GLY A 273 8.71 10.87 31.06
CA GLY A 273 9.50 12.09 31.14
C GLY A 273 10.82 12.03 30.37
N ILE A 274 10.94 11.12 29.39
CA ILE A 274 12.16 10.94 28.58
C ILE A 274 12.08 11.81 27.32
N THR A 275 13.10 12.61 27.06
CA THR A 275 13.17 13.52 25.92
C THR A 275 13.74 12.82 24.69
N ILE A 276 12.91 12.62 23.66
CA ILE A 276 13.36 12.07 22.37
C ILE A 276 14.37 13.01 21.71
N GLY A 277 15.43 12.45 21.14
CA GLY A 277 16.53 13.19 20.49
C GLY A 277 17.55 13.79 21.46
N GLN A 278 17.36 13.62 22.79
CA GLN A 278 18.34 14.04 23.81
C GLN A 278 18.73 12.92 24.77
N GLU A 279 17.75 12.21 25.31
CA GLU A 279 17.95 11.10 26.26
C GLU A 279 17.70 9.74 25.59
N LEU A 280 16.84 9.72 24.58
CA LEU A 280 16.54 8.55 23.76
C LEU A 280 16.61 8.90 22.29
N SER A 281 17.45 8.23 21.53
CA SER A 281 17.43 8.27 20.07
C SER A 281 16.37 7.32 19.53
N LEU A 282 15.58 7.78 18.54
CA LEU A 282 14.50 6.99 17.95
C LEU A 282 14.55 7.06 16.42
N VAL A 283 14.53 5.88 15.78
CA VAL A 283 14.42 5.74 14.33
C VAL A 283 13.16 4.97 14.00
N GLY A 284 12.36 5.50 13.06
CA GLY A 284 11.19 4.86 12.47
C GLY A 284 11.46 4.25 11.09
N TYR A 285 10.39 3.85 10.40
CA TYR A 285 10.46 3.29 9.06
C TYR A 285 9.16 3.59 8.30
N ASN A 286 9.25 3.84 7.02
CA ASN A 286 8.30 4.22 5.97
C ASN A 286 8.34 5.71 5.63
N ASP A 287 8.72 6.58 6.56
CA ASP A 287 8.77 8.04 6.42
C ASP A 287 7.39 8.63 6.00
N ILE A 288 6.35 8.27 6.77
CA ILE A 288 5.01 8.83 6.53
C ILE A 288 5.01 10.35 6.75
N PRO A 289 4.17 11.14 6.06
CA PRO A 289 4.20 12.61 6.11
C PRO A 289 4.13 13.20 7.52
N LEU A 290 3.37 12.54 8.41
CA LEU A 290 3.16 12.99 9.79
C LEU A 290 4.48 13.08 10.58
N VAL A 291 5.40 12.13 10.43
CA VAL A 291 6.60 12.04 11.27
C VAL A 291 7.57 13.20 11.08
N SER A 292 7.53 13.85 9.93
CA SER A 292 8.29 15.08 9.67
C SER A 292 7.71 16.32 10.39
N ARG A 293 6.48 16.23 10.89
CA ARG A 293 5.72 17.33 11.52
C ARG A 293 5.55 17.16 13.02
N LEU A 294 6.06 16.08 13.60
CA LEU A 294 6.08 15.90 15.05
C LEU A 294 6.90 17.02 15.72
N PRO A 295 6.63 17.37 16.99
CA PRO A 295 7.41 18.37 17.74
C PRO A 295 8.92 18.08 17.71
N VAL A 296 9.30 16.81 17.78
CA VAL A 296 10.64 16.33 17.44
C VAL A 296 10.49 15.50 16.16
N ALA A 297 10.90 16.08 15.02
CA ALA A 297 10.80 15.40 13.73
C ALA A 297 11.57 14.08 13.74
N LEU A 298 10.90 12.97 13.35
CA LEU A 298 11.43 11.61 13.47
C LEU A 298 12.38 11.29 12.32
N THR A 299 13.56 10.81 12.65
CA THR A 299 14.45 10.10 11.74
C THR A 299 13.76 8.81 11.29
N SER A 300 13.64 8.59 9.99
CA SER A 300 12.92 7.43 9.46
C SER A 300 13.55 6.92 8.16
N VAL A 301 13.37 5.64 7.86
CA VAL A 301 13.76 5.05 6.58
C VAL A 301 12.61 5.16 5.61
N ARG A 302 12.80 5.91 4.53
CA ARG A 302 11.78 6.09 3.49
C ARG A 302 11.65 4.87 2.60
N THR A 303 10.43 4.36 2.50
CA THR A 303 10.04 3.33 1.54
C THR A 303 9.54 4.01 0.26
N PRO A 304 10.11 3.72 -0.93
CA PRO A 304 9.68 4.33 -2.19
C PRO A 304 8.39 3.67 -2.70
N LEU A 305 7.25 4.04 -2.11
CA LEU A 305 5.93 3.45 -2.38
C LEU A 305 5.47 3.66 -3.82
N ASP A 306 5.82 4.78 -4.44
CA ASP A 306 5.57 5.10 -5.85
C ASP A 306 6.22 4.08 -6.79
N HIS A 307 7.49 3.73 -6.55
CA HIS A 307 8.19 2.70 -7.31
C HIS A 307 7.62 1.30 -7.04
N ILE A 308 7.29 0.97 -5.79
CA ILE A 308 6.67 -0.32 -5.44
C ILE A 308 5.32 -0.46 -6.15
N ALA A 309 4.48 0.56 -6.11
CA ALA A 309 3.18 0.60 -6.75
C ALA A 309 3.28 0.49 -8.28
N SER A 310 4.16 1.29 -8.90
CA SER A 310 4.38 1.25 -10.36
C SER A 310 4.86 -0.13 -10.81
N ASN A 311 5.82 -0.72 -10.09
CA ASN A 311 6.31 -2.06 -10.37
C ASN A 311 5.21 -3.13 -10.23
N ALA A 312 4.39 -3.05 -9.17
CA ALA A 312 3.30 -4.02 -8.94
C ALA A 312 2.26 -3.96 -10.07
N VAL A 313 1.87 -2.75 -10.48
CA VAL A 313 0.93 -2.55 -11.60
C VAL A 313 1.54 -3.06 -12.91
N ASP A 314 2.80 -2.76 -13.20
CA ASP A 314 3.48 -3.24 -14.40
C ASP A 314 3.58 -4.76 -14.46
N MET A 315 3.94 -5.40 -13.33
CA MET A 315 4.04 -6.85 -13.24
C MET A 315 2.68 -7.52 -13.46
N LEU A 316 1.60 -6.91 -12.93
CA LEU A 316 0.25 -7.47 -13.06
C LEU A 316 -0.30 -7.35 -14.48
N ILE A 317 -0.11 -6.19 -15.13
CA ILE A 317 -0.69 -5.90 -16.46
C ILE A 317 0.08 -6.61 -17.57
N ASN A 318 1.40 -6.64 -17.48
CA ASN A 318 2.24 -7.15 -18.56
C ASN A 318 2.51 -8.65 -18.47
N ALA A 319 2.00 -9.33 -17.41
CA ALA A 319 2.27 -10.75 -17.14
C ALA A 319 3.75 -11.10 -17.37
N ASP A 320 4.65 -10.25 -16.82
CA ASP A 320 6.09 -10.31 -17.11
C ASP A 320 6.66 -11.62 -16.56
N SER A 321 6.70 -12.62 -17.43
CA SER A 321 7.09 -14.00 -17.16
C SER A 321 8.57 -14.16 -16.77
N GLY A 322 9.32 -13.08 -16.67
CA GLY A 322 10.77 -13.11 -16.46
C GLY A 322 11.27 -12.75 -15.07
N ARG A 323 10.53 -11.95 -14.28
CA ARG A 323 10.99 -11.51 -12.95
C ARG A 323 9.87 -11.64 -11.92
N SER A 324 9.97 -12.65 -11.08
CA SER A 324 9.03 -12.86 -9.97
C SER A 324 9.20 -11.85 -8.82
N LEU A 325 10.34 -11.15 -8.73
CA LEU A 325 10.65 -10.22 -7.65
C LEU A 325 11.25 -8.92 -8.19
N ARG A 326 10.64 -7.77 -7.81
CA ARG A 326 11.22 -6.43 -7.99
C ARG A 326 11.44 -5.80 -6.63
N THR A 327 12.68 -5.41 -6.35
CA THR A 327 13.08 -4.80 -5.09
C THR A 327 13.47 -3.34 -5.31
N THR A 328 13.01 -2.45 -4.42
CA THR A 328 13.31 -1.02 -4.42
C THR A 328 14.22 -0.66 -3.25
N ILE A 329 15.13 0.28 -3.45
CA ILE A 329 16.13 0.68 -2.44
C ILE A 329 15.52 1.74 -1.52
N PRO A 330 15.48 1.50 -0.18
CA PRO A 330 15.04 2.48 0.79
C PRO A 330 16.13 3.53 1.05
N THR A 331 15.74 4.66 1.63
CA THR A 331 16.65 5.76 1.97
C THR A 331 16.44 6.22 3.41
N LEU A 332 17.49 6.30 4.20
CA LEU A 332 17.42 6.91 5.53
C LEU A 332 17.26 8.43 5.41
N ILE A 333 16.32 9.00 6.18
CA ILE A 333 16.05 10.43 6.29
C ILE A 333 16.36 10.88 7.72
N PRO A 334 17.58 11.34 8.03
CA PRO A 334 17.94 11.81 9.36
C PRO A 334 17.16 13.07 9.73
N ARG A 335 16.73 13.14 11.00
CA ARG A 335 16.03 14.29 11.59
C ARG A 335 16.44 14.47 13.06
N LYS A 336 15.60 15.17 13.85
CA LYS A 336 15.92 15.60 15.21
C LYS A 336 15.72 14.54 16.29
N SER A 337 15.14 13.37 15.96
CA SER A 337 14.88 12.31 16.94
C SER A 337 16.10 11.45 17.29
N THR A 338 17.26 11.75 16.69
CA THR A 338 18.52 11.03 16.94
C THR A 338 19.64 12.00 17.23
N SER A 339 20.49 11.65 18.21
CA SER A 339 21.70 12.37 18.62
C SER A 339 22.74 11.38 19.16
N SER A 340 23.96 11.81 19.42
CA SER A 340 24.93 10.98 20.15
C SER A 340 24.46 10.68 21.58
N PRO A 341 24.77 9.49 22.14
CA PRO A 341 24.43 9.16 23.51
C PRO A 341 25.17 10.12 24.47
N LYS A 342 24.48 10.48 25.57
CA LYS A 342 25.10 11.25 26.67
C LYS A 342 26.02 10.40 27.54
#